data_1593819cf3322074b3a50ef31a132e17
#
_entry.id   1593819cf3322074b3a50ef31a132e17
#
_cell.length_a   1.000
_cell.length_b   1.000
_cell.length_c   1.000
_cell.angle_alpha   90.00
_cell.angle_beta   90.00
_cell.angle_gamma   90.00
#
_symmetry.space_group_name_H-M   'P 1'
#
loop_
_entity.id
_entity.type
_entity.pdbx_description
1 polymer ?
#
loop_
_entity_poly.entity_id
_entity_poly.type
_entity_poly.pdbx_seq_one_letter_code
_entity_poly.pdbx_strand_id
1 'polypeptide(L)'
;MNFTHLLAFHEVARAGSISAGAERLHVSQPAVTREIRELEARLGLVLFDRLPRGVALTEAGRLLFDHASRIFALADTAESELRELAGLGAGHLRIGASNTLGVYLVPALIARFSARHPRITIDLTVTNTEGVEAGLRDLSFTLGFVEGPFDTTVLDARPIGADEIAVVAAAGHPLAGRRLAPADLAEHAVILREPGSGTRAIVEEAYARLGLSITPLMSVSDTEAIKRLLLAQQSLAYLSRLSVSDELARGDLQLVEIDAPRIERALHMVWLKGRSLSPGAQALMELMPPDAAVDLAAPASASATPRKAAKGRRKPA
;
A
#
# COMPACT_ATOMS: atom_id res chain seq x y z
N MET A 1 25.91 -17.87 -14.19
CA MET A 1 24.52 -17.39 -14.32
C MET A 1 24.55 -16.26 -15.33
N ASN A 2 23.69 -16.26 -16.32
CA ASN A 2 23.52 -15.13 -17.22
C ASN A 2 22.10 -14.57 -17.07
N PHE A 3 21.86 -13.36 -17.62
CA PHE A 3 20.59 -12.67 -17.46
C PHE A 3 19.44 -13.40 -18.18
N THR A 4 19.69 -14.07 -19.30
CA THR A 4 18.69 -14.83 -20.05
C THR A 4 18.16 -16.03 -19.26
N HIS A 5 19.06 -16.80 -18.64
CA HIS A 5 18.68 -17.92 -17.79
C HIS A 5 17.88 -17.44 -16.57
N LEU A 6 18.32 -16.33 -15.94
CA LEU A 6 17.65 -15.78 -14.77
C LEU A 6 16.26 -15.24 -15.12
N LEU A 7 16.14 -14.61 -16.29
CA LEU A 7 14.86 -14.07 -16.76
C LEU A 7 13.87 -15.20 -17.09
N ALA A 8 14.33 -16.25 -17.77
CA ALA A 8 13.51 -17.43 -18.04
C ALA A 8 12.98 -18.07 -16.76
N PHE A 9 13.87 -18.25 -15.77
CA PHE A 9 13.50 -18.77 -14.45
C PHE A 9 12.46 -17.86 -13.76
N HIS A 10 12.72 -16.55 -13.70
CA HIS A 10 11.87 -15.58 -13.02
C HIS A 10 10.47 -15.50 -13.63
N GLU A 11 10.35 -15.46 -14.95
CA GLU A 11 9.02 -15.38 -15.60
C GLU A 11 8.22 -16.69 -15.48
N VAL A 12 8.89 -17.84 -15.48
CA VAL A 12 8.22 -19.12 -15.21
C VAL A 12 7.75 -19.20 -13.75
N ALA A 13 8.56 -18.74 -12.81
CA ALA A 13 8.20 -18.70 -11.39
C ALA A 13 6.96 -17.80 -11.16
N ARG A 14 6.93 -16.61 -11.76
CA ARG A 14 5.79 -15.69 -11.70
C ARG A 14 4.51 -16.25 -12.33
N ALA A 15 4.66 -17.01 -13.40
CA ALA A 15 3.53 -17.57 -14.13
C ALA A 15 3.03 -18.93 -13.54
N GLY A 16 3.83 -19.59 -12.70
CA GLY A 16 3.55 -20.92 -12.18
C GLY A 16 3.52 -22.02 -13.26
N SER A 17 3.95 -21.71 -14.48
CA SER A 17 3.91 -22.60 -15.64
C SER A 17 4.99 -22.24 -16.65
N ILE A 18 5.66 -23.26 -17.20
CA ILE A 18 6.69 -23.09 -18.23
C ILE A 18 6.07 -22.52 -19.52
N SER A 19 4.87 -22.99 -19.90
CA SER A 19 4.18 -22.51 -21.10
C SER A 19 3.79 -21.04 -20.96
N ALA A 20 3.19 -20.66 -19.83
CA ALA A 20 2.80 -19.27 -19.59
C ALA A 20 4.03 -18.34 -19.45
N GLY A 21 5.13 -18.82 -18.85
CA GLY A 21 6.39 -18.08 -18.83
C GLY A 21 6.98 -17.86 -20.23
N ALA A 22 6.89 -18.86 -21.10
CA ALA A 22 7.36 -18.77 -22.48
C ALA A 22 6.53 -17.77 -23.31
N GLU A 23 5.21 -17.75 -23.12
CA GLU A 23 4.31 -16.77 -23.76
C GLU A 23 4.67 -15.34 -23.35
N ARG A 24 4.95 -15.10 -22.07
CA ARG A 24 5.35 -13.77 -21.55
C ARG A 24 6.68 -13.29 -22.13
N LEU A 25 7.59 -14.22 -22.39
CA LEU A 25 8.90 -13.93 -22.98
C LEU A 25 8.88 -13.89 -24.52
N HIS A 26 7.73 -14.20 -25.14
CA HIS A 26 7.58 -14.32 -26.58
C HIS A 26 8.57 -15.31 -27.24
N VAL A 27 8.85 -16.43 -26.55
CA VAL A 27 9.74 -17.48 -27.01
C VAL A 27 9.04 -18.85 -26.94
N SER A 28 9.67 -19.88 -27.53
CA SER A 28 9.11 -21.23 -27.47
C SER A 28 9.32 -21.89 -26.10
N GLN A 29 8.37 -22.72 -25.66
CA GLN A 29 8.49 -23.51 -24.41
C GLN A 29 9.77 -24.37 -24.35
N PRO A 30 10.24 -25.06 -25.45
CA PRO A 30 11.50 -25.77 -25.43
C PRO A 30 12.71 -24.87 -25.14
N ALA A 31 12.71 -23.62 -25.63
CA ALA A 31 13.76 -22.65 -25.35
C ALA A 31 13.83 -22.32 -23.86
N VAL A 32 12.69 -21.96 -23.25
CA VAL A 32 12.62 -21.68 -21.80
C VAL A 32 13.03 -22.89 -20.97
N THR A 33 12.57 -24.09 -21.37
CA THR A 33 12.93 -25.33 -20.67
C THR A 33 14.44 -25.57 -20.71
N ARG A 34 15.10 -25.25 -21.81
CA ARG A 34 16.55 -25.35 -21.96
C ARG A 34 17.28 -24.36 -21.04
N GLU A 35 16.88 -23.09 -21.07
CA GLU A 35 17.49 -22.05 -20.23
C GLU A 35 17.40 -22.40 -18.73
N ILE A 36 16.25 -22.92 -18.28
CA ILE A 36 16.06 -23.35 -16.89
C ILE A 36 16.98 -24.56 -16.56
N ARG A 37 17.04 -25.57 -17.44
CA ARG A 37 17.92 -26.75 -17.21
C ARG A 37 19.39 -26.36 -17.17
N GLU A 38 19.85 -25.44 -18.02
CA GLU A 38 21.23 -24.95 -18.01
C GLU A 38 21.52 -24.17 -16.71
N LEU A 39 20.53 -23.40 -16.20
CA LEU A 39 20.64 -22.73 -14.91
C LEU A 39 20.75 -23.73 -13.75
N GLU A 40 19.86 -24.70 -13.69
CA GLU A 40 19.88 -25.77 -12.68
C GLU A 40 21.17 -26.59 -12.72
N ALA A 41 21.62 -26.99 -13.90
CA ALA A 41 22.86 -27.71 -14.09
C ALA A 41 24.08 -26.91 -13.60
N ARG A 42 24.11 -25.60 -13.88
CA ARG A 42 25.19 -24.72 -13.44
C ARG A 42 25.22 -24.50 -11.93
N LEU A 43 24.04 -24.44 -11.30
CA LEU A 43 23.91 -24.24 -9.86
C LEU A 43 24.06 -25.56 -9.08
N GLY A 44 23.86 -26.70 -9.74
CA GLY A 44 23.82 -28.02 -9.10
C GLY A 44 22.57 -28.23 -8.24
N LEU A 45 21.51 -27.42 -8.49
CA LEU A 45 20.28 -27.39 -7.69
C LEU A 45 19.05 -27.45 -8.61
N VAL A 46 18.01 -28.15 -8.18
CA VAL A 46 16.70 -28.13 -8.81
C VAL A 46 15.93 -26.92 -8.26
N LEU A 47 15.39 -26.09 -9.16
CA LEU A 47 14.70 -24.86 -8.80
C LEU A 47 13.18 -25.00 -8.85
N PHE A 48 12.68 -25.95 -9.64
CA PHE A 48 11.24 -26.22 -9.78
C PHE A 48 10.87 -27.66 -9.49
N ASP A 49 9.86 -27.85 -8.67
CA ASP A 49 9.12 -29.11 -8.57
C ASP A 49 8.08 -29.17 -9.68
N ARG A 50 8.00 -30.32 -10.38
CA ARG A 50 6.99 -30.56 -11.40
C ARG A 50 5.70 -31.01 -10.76
N LEU A 51 4.63 -30.29 -11.04
CA LEU A 51 3.28 -30.63 -10.60
C LEU A 51 2.45 -31.20 -11.76
N PRO A 52 1.36 -31.92 -11.48
CA PRO A 52 0.40 -32.35 -12.53
C PRO A 52 -0.15 -31.16 -13.36
N ARG A 53 -0.19 -29.98 -12.78
CA ARG A 53 -0.54 -28.72 -13.46
C ARG A 53 0.47 -27.64 -13.08
N GLY A 54 1.45 -27.38 -13.97
CA GLY A 54 2.43 -26.32 -13.80
C GLY A 54 3.68 -26.72 -13.01
N VAL A 55 4.28 -25.75 -12.36
CA VAL A 55 5.50 -25.88 -11.56
C VAL A 55 5.37 -25.13 -10.24
N ALA A 56 6.04 -25.63 -9.20
CA ALA A 56 6.21 -24.92 -7.92
C ALA A 56 7.70 -24.68 -7.66
N LEU A 57 8.03 -23.63 -6.93
CA LEU A 57 9.40 -23.34 -6.51
C LEU A 57 9.84 -24.30 -5.41
N THR A 58 11.03 -24.88 -5.55
CA THR A 58 11.75 -25.55 -4.45
C THR A 58 12.22 -24.49 -3.42
N GLU A 59 12.84 -24.90 -2.33
CA GLU A 59 13.49 -23.98 -1.39
C GLU A 59 14.59 -23.14 -2.07
N ALA A 60 15.45 -23.80 -2.87
CA ALA A 60 16.46 -23.12 -3.68
C ALA A 60 15.83 -22.20 -4.73
N GLY A 61 14.71 -22.61 -5.33
CA GLY A 61 13.94 -21.80 -6.25
C GLY A 61 13.38 -20.54 -5.58
N ARG A 62 12.82 -20.64 -4.39
CA ARG A 62 12.32 -19.47 -3.63
C ARG A 62 13.43 -18.47 -3.34
N LEU A 63 14.57 -18.96 -2.83
CA LEU A 63 15.74 -18.12 -2.58
C LEU A 63 16.21 -17.39 -3.84
N LEU A 64 16.32 -18.12 -4.96
CA LEU A 64 16.73 -17.51 -6.22
C LEU A 64 15.68 -16.54 -6.76
N PHE A 65 14.39 -16.82 -6.58
CA PHE A 65 13.30 -15.96 -7.04
C PHE A 65 13.32 -14.60 -6.33
N ASP A 66 13.57 -14.58 -5.02
CA ASP A 66 13.70 -13.36 -4.24
C ASP A 66 14.88 -12.49 -4.74
N HIS A 67 16.02 -13.11 -5.02
CA HIS A 67 17.17 -12.39 -5.59
C HIS A 67 16.91 -11.94 -7.03
N ALA A 68 16.32 -12.79 -7.88
CA ALA A 68 16.01 -12.45 -9.27
C ALA A 68 15.04 -11.27 -9.36
N SER A 69 14.01 -11.26 -8.51
CA SER A 69 13.05 -10.17 -8.43
C SER A 69 13.71 -8.82 -8.12
N ARG A 70 14.67 -8.81 -7.17
CA ARG A 70 15.46 -7.61 -6.85
C ARG A 70 16.35 -7.15 -8.00
N ILE A 71 16.99 -8.08 -8.69
CA ILE A 71 17.87 -7.78 -9.84
C ILE A 71 17.06 -7.14 -10.97
N PHE A 72 15.90 -7.72 -11.32
CA PHE A 72 15.05 -7.16 -12.38
C PHE A 72 14.42 -5.83 -11.97
N ALA A 73 13.96 -5.69 -10.71
CA ALA A 73 13.47 -4.43 -10.20
C ALA A 73 14.52 -3.31 -10.26
N LEU A 74 15.79 -3.63 -9.98
CA LEU A 74 16.89 -2.66 -10.08
C LEU A 74 17.20 -2.32 -11.54
N ALA A 75 17.18 -3.29 -12.45
CA ALA A 75 17.40 -3.06 -13.87
C ALA A 75 16.30 -2.14 -14.46
N ASP A 76 15.03 -2.41 -14.16
CA ASP A 76 13.90 -1.57 -14.57
C ASP A 76 14.02 -0.14 -14.03
N THR A 77 14.48 -0.01 -12.77
CA THR A 77 14.71 1.30 -12.15
C THR A 77 15.79 2.07 -12.92
N ALA A 78 16.94 1.42 -13.20
CA ALA A 78 18.03 2.06 -13.93
C ALA A 78 17.60 2.51 -15.34
N GLU A 79 16.85 1.68 -16.06
CA GLU A 79 16.28 2.08 -17.35
C GLU A 79 15.33 3.28 -17.25
N SER A 80 14.46 3.28 -16.22
CA SER A 80 13.51 4.38 -15.99
C SER A 80 14.25 5.69 -15.71
N GLU A 81 15.24 5.65 -14.81
CA GLU A 81 16.06 6.81 -14.44
C GLU A 81 16.83 7.35 -15.65
N LEU A 82 17.41 6.48 -16.47
CA LEU A 82 18.11 6.89 -17.71
C LEU A 82 17.16 7.52 -18.74
N ARG A 83 15.95 7.02 -18.90
CA ARG A 83 14.93 7.62 -19.78
C ARG A 83 14.50 9.00 -19.29
N GLU A 84 14.36 9.19 -17.98
CA GLU A 84 14.06 10.49 -17.41
C GLU A 84 15.21 11.49 -17.62
N LEU A 85 16.46 11.08 -17.39
CA LEU A 85 17.66 11.90 -17.65
C LEU A 85 17.83 12.27 -19.12
N ALA A 86 17.46 11.38 -20.04
CA ALA A 86 17.46 11.65 -21.46
C ALA A 86 16.39 12.68 -21.90
N GLY A 87 15.65 13.25 -20.95
CA GLY A 87 14.63 14.27 -21.22
C GLY A 87 13.39 13.72 -21.92
N LEU A 88 13.24 12.40 -22.00
CA LEU A 88 12.09 11.76 -22.62
C LEU A 88 10.81 11.96 -21.82
N GLY A 89 10.93 12.46 -20.56
CA GLY A 89 9.83 12.76 -19.66
C GLY A 89 8.90 11.57 -19.43
N ALA A 90 9.36 10.36 -19.76
CA ALA A 90 8.66 9.11 -19.55
C ALA A 90 9.38 8.35 -18.44
N GLY A 91 8.67 8.01 -17.41
CA GLY A 91 9.18 7.28 -16.26
C GLY A 91 8.14 6.30 -15.74
N HIS A 92 8.54 5.49 -14.77
CA HIS A 92 7.65 4.55 -14.11
C HIS A 92 7.86 4.63 -12.60
N LEU A 93 6.81 4.97 -11.86
CA LEU A 93 6.80 5.03 -10.40
C LEU A 93 6.03 3.82 -9.85
N ARG A 94 6.71 2.99 -9.09
CA ARG A 94 6.11 1.90 -8.32
C ARG A 94 5.94 2.35 -6.88
N ILE A 95 4.70 2.47 -6.45
CA ILE A 95 4.31 3.01 -5.15
C ILE A 95 3.68 1.90 -4.33
N GLY A 96 4.23 1.65 -3.15
CA GLY A 96 3.60 0.84 -2.12
C GLY A 96 2.87 1.75 -1.14
N ALA A 97 1.66 1.40 -0.74
CA ALA A 97 0.95 2.15 0.28
C ALA A 97 0.24 1.22 1.26
N SER A 98 0.25 1.61 2.54
CA SER A 98 -0.58 0.94 3.54
C SER A 98 -2.07 1.11 3.21
N ASN A 99 -2.90 0.25 3.75
CA ASN A 99 -4.32 0.19 3.40
C ASN A 99 -5.02 1.55 3.60
N THR A 100 -4.81 2.23 4.74
CA THR A 100 -5.41 3.54 4.97
C THR A 100 -4.95 4.57 3.95
N LEU A 101 -3.63 4.71 3.77
CA LEU A 101 -3.08 5.74 2.89
C LEU A 101 -3.35 5.42 1.42
N GLY A 102 -3.24 4.14 1.03
CA GLY A 102 -3.44 3.69 -0.35
C GLY A 102 -4.87 3.85 -0.86
N VAL A 103 -5.86 3.82 0.04
CA VAL A 103 -7.27 3.98 -0.32
C VAL A 103 -7.73 5.42 -0.19
N TYR A 104 -7.36 6.12 0.91
CA TYR A 104 -8.01 7.40 1.26
C TYR A 104 -7.17 8.64 1.01
N LEU A 105 -5.84 8.52 0.79
CA LEU A 105 -4.96 9.67 0.59
C LEU A 105 -4.20 9.63 -0.74
N VAL A 106 -3.51 8.55 -1.01
CA VAL A 106 -2.59 8.41 -2.16
C VAL A 106 -3.29 8.55 -3.52
N PRO A 107 -4.54 8.07 -3.75
CA PRO A 107 -5.22 8.24 -5.03
C PRO A 107 -5.40 9.70 -5.44
N ALA A 108 -5.74 10.60 -4.51
CA ALA A 108 -5.87 12.02 -4.79
C ALA A 108 -4.51 12.66 -5.15
N LEU A 109 -3.43 12.23 -4.50
CA LEU A 109 -2.07 12.65 -4.81
C LEU A 109 -1.67 12.20 -6.22
N ILE A 110 -1.92 10.92 -6.55
CA ILE A 110 -1.62 10.35 -7.88
C ILE A 110 -2.40 11.09 -8.97
N ALA A 111 -3.68 11.38 -8.76
CA ALA A 111 -4.49 12.12 -9.73
C ALA A 111 -3.90 13.52 -10.02
N ARG A 112 -3.46 14.24 -8.99
CA ARG A 112 -2.79 15.55 -9.12
C ARG A 112 -1.44 15.43 -9.84
N PHE A 113 -0.67 14.38 -9.54
CA PHE A 113 0.61 14.12 -10.17
C PHE A 113 0.45 13.78 -11.65
N SER A 114 -0.42 12.84 -12.00
CA SER A 114 -0.66 12.40 -13.37
C SER A 114 -1.15 13.53 -14.27
N ALA A 115 -1.92 14.47 -13.74
CA ALA A 115 -2.35 15.66 -14.49
C ALA A 115 -1.16 16.57 -14.88
N ARG A 116 -0.08 16.60 -14.08
CA ARG A 116 1.13 17.39 -14.34
C ARG A 116 2.19 16.63 -15.12
N HIS A 117 2.22 15.32 -14.96
CA HIS A 117 3.24 14.43 -15.53
C HIS A 117 2.59 13.26 -16.32
N PRO A 118 1.84 13.53 -17.41
CA PRO A 118 1.01 12.53 -18.09
C PRO A 118 1.79 11.42 -18.79
N ARG A 119 3.12 11.56 -18.91
CA ARG A 119 4.01 10.55 -19.52
C ARG A 119 4.67 9.63 -18.47
N ILE A 120 4.45 9.86 -17.19
CA ILE A 120 4.94 8.98 -16.11
C ILE A 120 3.82 7.99 -15.78
N THR A 121 4.10 6.71 -15.94
CA THR A 121 3.20 5.63 -15.52
C THR A 121 3.35 5.37 -14.03
N ILE A 122 2.26 4.99 -13.37
CA ILE A 122 2.24 4.73 -11.93
C ILE A 122 1.58 3.40 -11.67
N ASP A 123 2.28 2.55 -10.92
CA ASP A 123 1.71 1.36 -10.30
C ASP A 123 1.54 1.62 -8.81
N LEU A 124 0.32 1.53 -8.31
CA LEU A 124 0.00 1.60 -6.89
C LEU A 124 -0.36 0.21 -6.39
N THR A 125 0.43 -0.28 -5.43
CA THR A 125 0.12 -1.52 -4.70
C THR A 125 -0.29 -1.16 -3.27
N VAL A 126 -1.50 -1.59 -2.88
CA VAL A 126 -2.01 -1.43 -1.52
C VAL A 126 -1.76 -2.71 -0.75
N THR A 127 -1.08 -2.59 0.40
CA THR A 127 -0.75 -3.70 1.30
C THR A 127 -0.78 -3.21 2.76
N ASN A 128 -0.04 -3.80 3.69
CA ASN A 128 0.16 -3.27 5.04
C ASN A 128 1.55 -2.62 5.18
N THR A 129 1.85 -2.05 6.34
CA THR A 129 3.13 -1.37 6.59
C THR A 129 4.33 -2.30 6.37
N GLU A 130 4.27 -3.53 6.89
CA GLU A 130 5.32 -4.54 6.71
C GLU A 130 5.52 -4.89 5.22
N GLY A 131 4.44 -5.05 4.45
CA GLY A 131 4.50 -5.31 3.01
C GLY A 131 5.08 -4.13 2.23
N VAL A 132 4.81 -2.88 2.63
CA VAL A 132 5.45 -1.70 2.04
C VAL A 132 6.95 -1.69 2.33
N GLU A 133 7.35 -1.96 3.57
CA GLU A 133 8.78 -2.05 3.94
C GLU A 133 9.50 -3.14 3.14
N ALA A 134 8.90 -4.33 3.05
CA ALA A 134 9.46 -5.43 2.27
C ALA A 134 9.65 -5.04 0.80
N GLY A 135 8.64 -4.42 0.18
CA GLY A 135 8.71 -3.98 -1.21
C GLY A 135 9.71 -2.84 -1.47
N LEU A 136 10.00 -1.99 -0.47
CA LEU A 136 11.09 -1.02 -0.56
C LEU A 136 12.46 -1.69 -0.45
N ARG A 137 12.62 -2.68 0.44
CA ARG A 137 13.87 -3.42 0.63
C ARG A 137 14.22 -4.28 -0.59
N ASP A 138 13.23 -4.89 -1.22
CA ASP A 138 13.43 -5.73 -2.41
C ASP A 138 13.38 -4.93 -3.73
N LEU A 139 13.23 -3.60 -3.64
CA LEU A 139 13.18 -2.66 -4.76
C LEU A 139 11.93 -2.81 -5.65
N SER A 140 10.90 -3.53 -5.22
CA SER A 140 9.60 -3.59 -5.89
C SER A 140 8.88 -2.25 -5.87
N PHE A 141 9.15 -1.42 -4.84
CA PHE A 141 8.64 -0.06 -4.73
C PHE A 141 9.75 0.98 -4.80
N THR A 142 9.44 2.13 -5.41
CA THR A 142 10.31 3.31 -5.42
C THR A 142 10.06 4.18 -4.21
N LEU A 143 8.78 4.38 -3.88
CA LEU A 143 8.28 5.14 -2.74
C LEU A 143 7.25 4.32 -1.99
N GLY A 144 7.16 4.54 -0.69
CA GLY A 144 6.16 3.96 0.18
C GLY A 144 5.36 5.03 0.94
N PHE A 145 4.13 4.70 1.30
CA PHE A 145 3.29 5.49 2.18
C PHE A 145 2.83 4.60 3.33
N VAL A 146 3.22 4.96 4.55
CA VAL A 146 2.99 4.14 5.73
C VAL A 146 2.49 4.96 6.90
N GLU A 147 1.81 4.29 7.80
CA GLU A 147 1.44 4.78 9.12
C GLU A 147 1.89 3.77 10.20
N GLY A 148 2.20 4.28 11.38
CA GLY A 148 2.69 3.47 12.48
C GLY A 148 4.20 3.26 12.45
N PRO A 149 4.70 2.34 13.26
CA PRO A 149 6.12 2.06 13.36
C PRO A 149 6.65 1.40 12.09
N PHE A 150 7.84 1.80 11.67
CA PHE A 150 8.61 1.21 10.58
C PHE A 150 10.11 1.28 10.91
N ASP A 151 10.93 0.54 10.17
CA ASP A 151 12.36 0.43 10.43
C ASP A 151 13.14 1.64 9.89
N THR A 152 13.41 2.60 10.78
CA THR A 152 14.19 3.81 10.47
C THR A 152 15.69 3.56 10.27
N THR A 153 16.18 2.33 10.48
CA THR A 153 17.59 2.01 10.20
C THR A 153 17.84 1.83 8.72
N VAL A 154 16.83 1.40 7.97
CA VAL A 154 16.90 1.11 6.53
C VAL A 154 16.06 2.05 5.65
N LEU A 155 15.11 2.75 6.23
CA LEU A 155 14.25 3.68 5.50
C LEU A 155 14.49 5.13 5.94
N ASP A 156 14.58 6.02 4.96
CA ASP A 156 14.38 7.45 5.14
C ASP A 156 12.90 7.75 5.08
N ALA A 157 12.47 8.76 5.83
CA ALA A 157 11.06 9.12 5.93
C ALA A 157 10.85 10.62 5.92
N ARG A 158 9.70 11.03 5.39
CA ARG A 158 9.19 12.40 5.50
C ARG A 158 7.76 12.34 6.04
N PRO A 159 7.45 13.06 7.14
CA PRO A 159 6.09 13.19 7.63
C PRO A 159 5.23 13.92 6.59
N ILE A 160 3.98 13.44 6.42
CA ILE A 160 3.03 13.99 5.45
C ILE A 160 1.68 14.34 6.10
N GLY A 161 1.55 14.14 7.40
CA GLY A 161 0.36 14.45 8.17
C GLY A 161 0.23 13.60 9.41
N ALA A 162 -0.93 13.69 10.03
CA ALA A 162 -1.29 12.88 11.20
C ALA A 162 -2.72 12.33 11.02
N ASP A 163 -3.02 11.26 11.73
CA ASP A 163 -4.33 10.59 11.73
C ASP A 163 -4.65 10.10 13.16
N GLU A 164 -5.92 9.99 13.46
CA GLU A 164 -6.42 9.44 14.73
C GLU A 164 -7.02 8.05 14.50
N ILE A 165 -6.69 7.11 15.36
CA ILE A 165 -7.32 5.79 15.40
C ILE A 165 -8.40 5.84 16.48
N ALA A 166 -9.63 5.51 16.09
CA ALA A 166 -10.77 5.53 16.97
C ALA A 166 -11.48 4.17 17.03
N VAL A 167 -12.18 3.92 18.12
CA VAL A 167 -13.11 2.80 18.20
C VAL A 167 -14.41 3.19 17.54
N VAL A 168 -14.88 2.34 16.65
CA VAL A 168 -16.13 2.52 15.91
C VAL A 168 -17.03 1.30 16.04
N ALA A 169 -18.32 1.57 15.96
CA ALA A 169 -19.40 0.59 15.97
C ALA A 169 -20.48 0.99 14.96
N ALA A 170 -21.34 0.06 14.57
CA ALA A 170 -22.58 0.41 13.88
C ALA A 170 -23.46 1.32 14.74
N ALA A 171 -24.24 2.21 14.12
CA ALA A 171 -25.09 3.16 14.84
C ALA A 171 -26.09 2.51 15.82
N GLY A 172 -26.53 1.29 15.54
CA GLY A 172 -27.42 0.52 16.43
C GLY A 172 -26.72 -0.29 17.53
N HIS A 173 -25.39 -0.20 17.65
CA HIS A 173 -24.64 -0.93 18.65
C HIS A 173 -24.91 -0.39 20.07
N PRO A 174 -25.09 -1.24 21.12
CA PRO A 174 -25.39 -0.79 22.48
C PRO A 174 -24.35 0.16 23.09
N LEU A 175 -23.11 0.12 22.59
CA LEU A 175 -22.01 0.97 23.04
C LEU A 175 -21.76 2.20 22.16
N ALA A 176 -22.52 2.36 21.07
CA ALA A 176 -22.40 3.54 20.20
C ALA A 176 -22.64 4.82 20.99
N GLY A 177 -21.74 5.80 20.86
CA GLY A 177 -21.80 7.06 21.59
C GLY A 177 -21.56 6.98 23.10
N ARG A 178 -21.17 5.81 23.65
CA ARG A 178 -20.81 5.64 25.04
C ARG A 178 -19.31 5.83 25.29
N ARG A 179 -18.97 6.09 26.54
CA ARG A 179 -17.59 6.15 27.04
C ARG A 179 -17.28 4.89 27.84
N LEU A 180 -16.15 4.25 27.56
CA LEU A 180 -15.67 3.01 28.17
C LEU A 180 -14.25 3.19 28.69
N ALA A 181 -13.89 2.47 29.77
CA ALA A 181 -12.50 2.32 30.13
C ALA A 181 -11.80 1.34 29.13
N PRO A 182 -10.50 1.50 28.88
CA PRO A 182 -9.75 0.59 28.01
C PRO A 182 -9.83 -0.87 28.42
N ALA A 183 -9.84 -1.14 29.74
CA ALA A 183 -9.97 -2.49 30.27
C ALA A 183 -11.33 -3.12 29.94
N ASP A 184 -12.41 -2.34 30.05
CA ASP A 184 -13.75 -2.82 29.71
C ASP A 184 -13.87 -3.14 28.22
N LEU A 185 -13.26 -2.30 27.34
CA LEU A 185 -13.27 -2.55 25.92
C LEU A 185 -12.57 -3.85 25.53
N ALA A 186 -11.51 -4.23 26.27
CA ALA A 186 -10.78 -5.47 26.00
C ALA A 186 -11.63 -6.74 26.24
N GLU A 187 -12.73 -6.63 26.99
CA GLU A 187 -13.70 -7.72 27.24
C GLU A 187 -14.75 -7.85 26.11
N HIS A 188 -14.80 -6.89 25.19
CA HIS A 188 -15.76 -6.90 24.07
C HIS A 188 -15.19 -7.55 22.81
N ALA A 189 -16.10 -7.90 21.90
CA ALA A 189 -15.77 -8.43 20.59
C ALA A 189 -15.15 -7.35 19.69
N VAL A 190 -13.84 -7.19 19.73
CA VAL A 190 -13.09 -6.20 18.95
C VAL A 190 -12.48 -6.84 17.71
N ILE A 191 -12.66 -6.20 16.56
CA ILE A 191 -11.99 -6.53 15.31
C ILE A 191 -10.74 -5.65 15.21
N LEU A 192 -9.59 -6.27 14.96
CA LEU A 192 -8.36 -5.57 14.65
C LEU A 192 -7.91 -5.89 13.23
N ARG A 193 -7.01 -5.08 12.74
CA ARG A 193 -6.27 -5.38 11.52
C ARG A 193 -5.34 -6.59 11.73
N GLU A 194 -4.85 -7.10 10.64
CA GLU A 194 -3.90 -8.22 10.59
C GLU A 194 -2.54 -7.87 11.21
N PRO A 195 -1.72 -8.87 11.62
CA PRO A 195 -0.31 -8.65 11.94
C PRO A 195 0.44 -7.97 10.79
N GLY A 196 1.42 -7.10 11.11
CA GLY A 196 2.12 -6.28 10.13
C GLY A 196 1.40 -4.98 9.74
N SER A 197 0.15 -4.78 10.20
CA SER A 197 -0.56 -3.51 10.03
C SER A 197 -0.07 -2.46 11.03
N GLY A 198 0.31 -1.28 10.55
CA GLY A 198 0.66 -0.12 11.39
C GLY A 198 -0.48 0.31 12.31
N THR A 199 -1.74 0.22 11.86
CA THR A 199 -2.93 0.49 12.70
C THR A 199 -2.97 -0.45 13.90
N ARG A 200 -2.80 -1.75 13.69
CA ARG A 200 -2.78 -2.74 14.76
C ARG A 200 -1.63 -2.53 15.73
N ALA A 201 -0.42 -2.33 15.21
CA ALA A 201 0.78 -2.14 16.03
C ALA A 201 0.61 -0.96 17.02
N ILE A 202 0.06 0.17 16.56
CA ILE A 202 -0.17 1.35 17.41
C ILE A 202 -1.25 1.10 18.45
N VAL A 203 -2.32 0.38 18.12
CA VAL A 203 -3.36 0.00 19.10
C VAL A 203 -2.77 -0.90 20.17
N GLU A 204 -2.04 -1.95 19.80
CA GLU A 204 -1.39 -2.86 20.73
C GLU A 204 -0.37 -2.12 21.61
N GLU A 205 0.41 -1.18 21.07
CA GLU A 205 1.32 -0.34 21.82
C GLU A 205 0.59 0.58 22.81
N ALA A 206 -0.53 1.19 22.40
CA ALA A 206 -1.33 2.03 23.29
C ALA A 206 -1.87 1.24 24.49
N TYR A 207 -2.33 0.02 24.28
CA TYR A 207 -2.77 -0.88 25.37
C TYR A 207 -1.60 -1.31 26.25
N ALA A 208 -0.46 -1.65 25.67
CA ALA A 208 0.75 -2.03 26.43
C ALA A 208 1.22 -0.89 27.35
N ARG A 209 1.14 0.36 26.93
CA ARG A 209 1.47 1.55 27.76
C ARG A 209 0.55 1.68 28.99
N LEU A 210 -0.67 1.16 28.90
CA LEU A 210 -1.62 1.12 30.02
C LEU A 210 -1.47 -0.15 30.89
N GLY A 211 -0.50 -1.03 30.58
CA GLY A 211 -0.34 -2.33 31.23
C GLY A 211 -1.43 -3.34 30.87
N LEU A 212 -2.13 -3.11 29.76
CA LEU A 212 -3.21 -3.94 29.24
C LEU A 212 -2.78 -4.65 27.95
N SER A 213 -3.54 -5.67 27.59
CA SER A 213 -3.45 -6.32 26.28
C SER A 213 -4.83 -6.35 25.64
N ILE A 214 -4.88 -6.31 24.31
CA ILE A 214 -6.11 -6.46 23.54
C ILE A 214 -6.00 -7.69 22.66
N THR A 215 -6.97 -8.60 22.82
CA THR A 215 -7.05 -9.81 22.00
C THR A 215 -8.20 -9.65 21.01
N PRO A 216 -7.95 -9.64 19.71
CA PRO A 216 -9.03 -9.45 18.74
C PRO A 216 -9.92 -10.70 18.66
N LEU A 217 -11.24 -10.49 18.54
CA LEU A 217 -12.17 -11.54 18.13
C LEU A 217 -11.87 -12.00 16.70
N MET A 218 -11.56 -11.06 15.82
CA MET A 218 -11.20 -11.30 14.43
C MET A 218 -10.03 -10.43 14.02
N SER A 219 -9.16 -11.00 13.17
CA SER A 219 -8.09 -10.30 12.49
C SER A 219 -8.42 -10.21 11.00
N VAL A 220 -8.56 -8.98 10.47
CA VAL A 220 -9.03 -8.75 9.09
C VAL A 220 -8.09 -7.80 8.38
N SER A 221 -7.64 -8.16 7.18
CA SER A 221 -6.61 -7.41 6.43
C SER A 221 -7.14 -6.26 5.59
N ASP A 222 -8.45 -6.13 5.47
CA ASP A 222 -9.09 -5.11 4.62
C ASP A 222 -10.04 -4.23 5.45
N THR A 223 -9.85 -2.91 5.36
CA THR A 223 -10.65 -1.93 6.12
C THR A 223 -12.10 -1.89 5.67
N GLU A 224 -12.38 -2.05 4.38
CA GLU A 224 -13.76 -2.07 3.87
C GLU A 224 -14.49 -3.33 4.33
N ALA A 225 -13.79 -4.48 4.40
CA ALA A 225 -14.36 -5.70 4.98
C ALA A 225 -14.70 -5.50 6.46
N ILE A 226 -13.83 -4.83 7.24
CA ILE A 226 -14.12 -4.51 8.65
C ILE A 226 -15.38 -3.64 8.74
N LYS A 227 -15.49 -2.58 7.95
CA LYS A 227 -16.69 -1.70 7.95
C LYS A 227 -17.96 -2.48 7.65
N ARG A 228 -17.93 -3.41 6.69
CA ARG A 228 -19.07 -4.29 6.37
C ARG A 228 -19.41 -5.25 7.51
N LEU A 229 -18.40 -5.78 8.20
CA LEU A 229 -18.62 -6.63 9.37
C LEU A 229 -19.28 -5.84 10.51
N LEU A 230 -18.85 -4.60 10.77
CA LEU A 230 -19.46 -3.74 11.78
C LEU A 230 -20.97 -3.52 11.50
N LEU A 231 -21.34 -3.32 10.23
CA LEU A 231 -22.74 -3.11 9.84
C LEU A 231 -23.58 -4.40 9.88
N ALA A 232 -22.93 -5.56 9.77
CA ALA A 232 -23.62 -6.85 9.74
C ALA A 232 -23.77 -7.50 11.11
N GLN A 233 -22.95 -7.13 12.09
CA GLN A 233 -22.92 -7.75 13.42
C GLN A 233 -22.58 -6.74 14.53
N GLN A 234 -22.94 -7.07 15.76
CA GLN A 234 -22.62 -6.25 16.93
C GLN A 234 -21.16 -6.48 17.35
N SER A 235 -20.24 -5.77 16.71
CA SER A 235 -18.81 -5.77 17.03
C SER A 235 -18.25 -4.35 17.03
N LEU A 236 -17.05 -4.22 17.57
CA LEU A 236 -16.28 -2.99 17.64
C LEU A 236 -15.02 -3.13 16.79
N ALA A 237 -14.48 -2.04 16.27
CA ALA A 237 -13.19 -2.07 15.60
C ALA A 237 -12.39 -0.81 15.89
N TYR A 238 -11.07 -0.94 15.94
CA TYR A 238 -10.14 0.18 15.85
C TYR A 238 -9.85 0.50 14.39
N LEU A 239 -10.28 1.66 13.93
CA LEU A 239 -10.07 2.14 12.58
C LEU A 239 -9.54 3.57 12.55
N SER A 240 -8.86 3.90 11.47
CA SER A 240 -8.49 5.27 11.13
C SER A 240 -9.73 6.15 10.94
N ARG A 241 -9.71 7.34 11.50
CA ARG A 241 -10.80 8.31 11.27
C ARG A 241 -10.92 8.73 9.82
N LEU A 242 -9.80 8.75 9.08
CA LEU A 242 -9.80 8.93 7.64
C LEU A 242 -10.67 7.90 6.92
N SER A 243 -10.55 6.64 7.34
CA SER A 243 -11.21 5.53 6.65
C SER A 243 -12.70 5.42 6.93
N VAL A 244 -13.20 6.09 7.96
CA VAL A 244 -14.61 6.02 8.41
C VAL A 244 -15.32 7.37 8.36
N SER A 245 -14.68 8.40 7.80
CA SER A 245 -15.21 9.76 7.74
C SER A 245 -16.60 9.83 7.08
N ASP A 246 -16.78 9.12 5.99
CA ASP A 246 -18.04 9.11 5.24
C ASP A 246 -19.15 8.35 5.98
N GLU A 247 -18.83 7.21 6.60
CA GLU A 247 -19.78 6.44 7.40
C GLU A 247 -20.20 7.19 8.67
N LEU A 248 -19.27 7.90 9.32
CA LEU A 248 -19.59 8.77 10.43
C LEU A 248 -20.49 9.94 10.01
N ALA A 249 -20.21 10.56 8.86
CA ALA A 249 -21.02 11.67 8.33
C ALA A 249 -22.43 11.22 7.93
N ARG A 250 -22.59 10.00 7.39
CA ARG A 250 -23.90 9.42 7.08
C ARG A 250 -24.64 8.87 8.30
N GLY A 251 -23.93 8.68 9.42
CA GLY A 251 -24.48 8.07 10.62
C GLY A 251 -24.60 6.54 10.56
N ASP A 252 -23.95 5.87 9.61
CA ASP A 252 -23.91 4.41 9.50
C ASP A 252 -23.05 3.81 10.62
N LEU A 253 -21.95 4.49 10.95
CA LEU A 253 -21.06 4.16 12.06
C LEU A 253 -21.07 5.29 13.10
N GLN A 254 -20.75 4.97 14.34
CA GLN A 254 -20.58 5.91 15.44
C GLN A 254 -19.31 5.61 16.22
N LEU A 255 -18.75 6.65 16.82
CA LEU A 255 -17.60 6.53 17.71
C LEU A 255 -18.03 5.92 19.04
N VAL A 256 -17.15 5.12 19.62
CA VAL A 256 -17.17 4.72 21.02
C VAL A 256 -16.02 5.45 21.69
N GLU A 257 -16.31 6.31 22.67
CA GLU A 257 -15.31 7.08 23.39
C GLU A 257 -14.54 6.17 24.35
N ILE A 258 -13.24 6.27 24.34
CA ILE A 258 -12.37 5.54 25.27
C ILE A 258 -11.79 6.53 26.30
N ASP A 259 -11.89 6.19 27.57
CA ASP A 259 -11.36 7.00 28.67
C ASP A 259 -9.83 6.81 28.81
N ALA A 260 -9.13 7.20 27.77
CA ALA A 260 -7.68 7.15 27.63
C ALA A 260 -7.22 8.26 26.68
N PRO A 261 -5.91 8.56 26.64
CA PRO A 261 -5.36 9.43 25.60
C PRO A 261 -5.73 8.97 24.19
N ARG A 262 -5.98 9.91 23.30
CA ARG A 262 -6.26 9.58 21.90
C ARG A 262 -5.09 8.83 21.28
N ILE A 263 -5.41 7.89 20.42
CA ILE A 263 -4.40 7.15 19.66
C ILE A 263 -4.14 7.91 18.37
N GLU A 264 -3.11 8.74 18.39
CA GLU A 264 -2.66 9.51 17.24
C GLU A 264 -1.45 8.84 16.60
N ARG A 265 -1.32 9.00 15.28
CA ARG A 265 -0.20 8.48 14.51
C ARG A 265 0.25 9.46 13.44
N ALA A 266 1.56 9.52 13.20
CA ALA A 266 2.11 10.23 12.07
C ALA A 266 1.96 9.39 10.79
N LEU A 267 1.70 10.07 9.69
CA LEU A 267 1.68 9.52 8.34
C LEU A 267 2.99 9.86 7.67
N HIS A 268 3.59 8.91 6.98
CA HIS A 268 4.90 9.08 6.38
C HIS A 268 4.93 8.66 4.92
N MET A 269 5.67 9.41 4.13
CA MET A 269 6.25 8.96 2.88
C MET A 269 7.65 8.41 3.19
N VAL A 270 7.95 7.21 2.71
CA VAL A 270 9.19 6.48 3.02
C VAL A 270 9.88 5.98 1.75
N TRP A 271 11.20 5.85 1.80
CA TRP A 271 12.02 5.30 0.72
C TRP A 271 13.27 4.62 1.28
N LEU A 272 13.91 3.78 0.49
CA LEU A 272 15.10 3.06 0.91
C LEU A 272 16.26 4.04 1.14
N LYS A 273 16.88 3.95 2.31
CA LYS A 273 18.00 4.80 2.72
C LYS A 273 19.19 4.68 1.78
N GLY A 274 19.79 5.82 1.44
CA GLY A 274 20.93 5.87 0.54
C GLY A 274 20.60 5.64 -0.94
N ARG A 275 19.32 5.46 -1.30
CA ARG A 275 18.89 5.36 -2.70
C ARG A 275 18.66 6.75 -3.28
N SER A 276 19.27 7.02 -4.44
CA SER A 276 18.90 8.18 -5.25
C SER A 276 17.47 8.00 -5.78
N LEU A 277 16.65 9.01 -5.61
CA LEU A 277 15.28 8.99 -6.16
C LEU A 277 15.28 9.58 -7.57
N SER A 278 14.52 8.97 -8.46
CA SER A 278 14.33 9.49 -9.82
C SER A 278 13.68 10.87 -9.83
N PRO A 279 13.85 11.68 -10.88
CA PRO A 279 13.20 12.99 -11.01
C PRO A 279 11.68 12.90 -10.82
N GLY A 280 11.03 11.86 -11.34
CA GLY A 280 9.59 11.63 -11.15
C GLY A 280 9.22 11.37 -9.69
N ALA A 281 10.02 10.58 -8.97
CA ALA A 281 9.81 10.36 -7.54
C ALA A 281 9.99 11.64 -6.73
N GLN A 282 11.00 12.45 -7.05
CA GLN A 282 11.23 13.76 -6.42
C GLN A 282 10.07 14.71 -6.69
N ALA A 283 9.60 14.79 -7.93
CA ALA A 283 8.45 15.61 -8.31
C ALA A 283 7.15 15.18 -7.59
N LEU A 284 6.95 13.88 -7.37
CA LEU A 284 5.81 13.39 -6.56
C LEU A 284 5.95 13.84 -5.10
N MET A 285 7.16 13.77 -4.55
CA MET A 285 7.44 14.22 -3.19
C MET A 285 7.17 15.71 -3.01
N GLU A 286 7.48 16.55 -3.99
CA GLU A 286 7.26 18.00 -3.94
C GLU A 286 5.77 18.39 -3.91
N LEU A 287 4.88 17.53 -4.40
CA LEU A 287 3.43 17.75 -4.31
C LEU A 287 2.88 17.65 -2.89
N MET A 288 3.64 17.10 -1.95
CA MET A 288 3.31 17.01 -0.53
C MET A 288 4.41 17.71 0.28
N PRO A 289 4.37 19.02 0.45
CA PRO A 289 5.36 19.74 1.26
C PRO A 289 5.30 19.29 2.73
N PRO A 290 6.43 19.32 3.46
CA PRO A 290 6.55 18.78 4.81
C PRO A 290 5.62 19.45 5.85
N ASP A 291 5.20 20.69 5.61
CA ASP A 291 4.32 21.46 6.48
C ASP A 291 2.84 21.43 6.06
N ALA A 292 2.51 20.71 5.02
CA ALA A 292 1.11 20.43 4.72
C ALA A 292 0.59 19.42 5.75
N ALA A 293 0.19 19.92 6.93
CA ALA A 293 -0.86 19.26 7.67
C ALA A 293 -2.01 19.11 6.66
N VAL A 294 -2.11 17.93 6.04
CA VAL A 294 -3.27 17.63 5.20
C VAL A 294 -4.45 17.78 6.14
N ASP A 295 -5.24 18.83 5.95
CA ASP A 295 -6.53 18.96 6.64
C ASP A 295 -7.43 17.87 6.07
N LEU A 296 -7.30 16.69 6.67
CA LEU A 296 -7.96 15.45 6.27
C LEU A 296 -9.46 15.50 6.55
N ALA A 297 -9.94 16.63 7.12
CA ALA A 297 -11.35 16.88 7.43
C ALA A 297 -12.10 17.59 6.29
N ALA A 298 -11.42 18.09 5.26
CA ALA A 298 -12.10 18.74 4.15
C ALA A 298 -12.62 17.71 3.16
N PRO A 299 -13.95 17.55 2.98
CA PRO A 299 -14.49 16.74 1.90
C PRO A 299 -13.97 17.29 0.57
N ALA A 300 -13.60 16.41 -0.37
CA ALA A 300 -13.19 16.79 -1.71
C ALA A 300 -14.29 17.69 -2.33
N SER A 301 -14.09 19.00 -2.25
CA SER A 301 -15.03 19.96 -2.84
C SER A 301 -15.03 19.72 -4.34
N ALA A 302 -16.15 19.22 -4.85
CA ALA A 302 -16.43 19.12 -6.26
C ALA A 302 -16.05 20.44 -6.94
N SER A 303 -15.10 20.40 -7.87
CA SER A 303 -14.68 21.54 -8.67
C SER A 303 -15.91 22.21 -9.26
N ALA A 304 -16.22 23.42 -8.79
CA ALA A 304 -17.27 24.24 -9.34
C ALA A 304 -16.97 24.55 -10.81
N THR A 305 -17.71 23.95 -11.70
CA THR A 305 -17.74 24.30 -13.12
C THR A 305 -18.13 25.78 -13.24
N PRO A 306 -17.36 26.63 -13.91
CA PRO A 306 -17.74 28.03 -14.06
C PRO A 306 -19.00 28.12 -14.92
N ARG A 307 -20.11 28.59 -14.30
CA ARG A 307 -21.34 28.95 -14.99
C ARG A 307 -21.02 30.00 -16.07
N LYS A 308 -21.13 29.61 -17.34
CA LYS A 308 -21.13 30.56 -18.48
C LYS A 308 -22.25 31.53 -18.29
N ALA A 309 -21.90 32.83 -18.10
CA ALA A 309 -22.84 33.93 -18.10
C ALA A 309 -23.52 34.04 -19.49
N ALA A 310 -24.80 33.85 -19.53
CA ALA A 310 -25.60 34.08 -20.71
C ALA A 310 -25.64 35.58 -21.01
N LYS A 311 -24.99 36.01 -22.10
CA LYS A 311 -25.11 37.35 -22.66
C LYS A 311 -26.52 37.52 -23.24
N GLY A 312 -27.35 38.29 -22.55
CA GLY A 312 -28.63 38.74 -23.06
C GLY A 312 -28.43 39.59 -24.33
N ARG A 313 -28.98 39.14 -25.43
CA ARG A 313 -29.17 39.96 -26.65
C ARG A 313 -30.35 40.88 -26.40
N ARG A 314 -30.10 42.19 -26.27
CA ARG A 314 -31.10 43.24 -26.50
C ARG A 314 -31.22 43.44 -28.01
N LYS A 315 -32.45 43.34 -28.56
CA LYS A 315 -32.79 43.86 -29.89
C LYS A 315 -33.14 45.35 -29.77
N PRO A 316 -32.71 46.19 -30.68
CA PRO A 316 -33.26 47.53 -30.83
C PRO A 316 -34.53 47.49 -31.70
N ALA A 317 -35.32 48.50 -31.44
CA ALA A 317 -36.59 48.80 -32.12
C ALA A 317 -36.43 49.15 -33.58
#